data_8ce191c33f6af691305ab3b72be0af3f
#
_entry.id   8ce191c33f6af691305ab3b72be0af3f
#
_cell.length_a   1.000
_cell.length_b   1.000
_cell.length_c   1.000
_cell.angle_alpha   90.00
_cell.angle_beta   90.00
_cell.angle_gamma   90.00
#
_symmetry.space_group_name_H-M   'P 1'
#
loop_
_entity.id
_entity.type
_entity.pdbx_description
1 polymer ?
#
loop_
_entity_poly.entity_id
_entity_poly.type
_entity_poly.pdbx_seq_one_letter_code
_entity_poly.pdbx_strand_id
1 'polypeptide(L)'
;NMILVTGATGQLGSSVISQLNKVSSKDQFAIFARDEKKATEYQEQGIEIRLGDFNQISSLGNAFEGITKLLLISTMEFNRFEQHKNVIDAAKIAGIKHIIYTGLAIQDIETSNVKELMQSHFDTEKYIQASGLDFTFVRNTMYTDAIPQIVGETVFDTGIYLSGGEGKVPYALRREMGEAIAN
;
A
#
# COMPACT_ATOMS: atom_id res chain seq x y z
N ASN A 1 -6.42 -7.44 -18.88
CA ASN A 1 -5.90 -6.41 -17.97
C ASN A 1 -5.49 -7.10 -16.68
N MET A 2 -4.18 -7.20 -16.42
CA MET A 2 -3.64 -7.81 -15.21
C MET A 2 -3.28 -6.70 -14.21
N ILE A 3 -3.78 -6.82 -12.98
CA ILE A 3 -3.45 -5.92 -11.87
C ILE A 3 -2.43 -6.61 -10.98
N LEU A 4 -1.32 -5.96 -10.66
CA LEU A 4 -0.37 -6.44 -9.65
C LEU A 4 -0.62 -5.71 -8.32
N VAL A 5 -0.82 -6.46 -7.25
CA VAL A 5 -1.05 -5.92 -5.91
C VAL A 5 0.20 -6.13 -5.07
N THR A 6 0.85 -5.03 -4.66
CA THR A 6 1.96 -5.08 -3.71
C THR A 6 1.44 -5.01 -2.28
N GLY A 7 2.27 -5.42 -1.31
CA GLY A 7 1.87 -5.39 0.10
C GLY A 7 0.70 -6.32 0.47
N ALA A 8 0.38 -7.29 -0.38
CA ALA A 8 -0.77 -8.18 -0.24
C ALA A 8 -0.75 -9.02 1.04
N THR A 9 0.43 -9.32 1.57
CA THR A 9 0.61 -10.08 2.83
C THR A 9 0.44 -9.22 4.09
N GLY A 10 0.26 -7.91 3.94
CA GLY A 10 -0.05 -6.99 5.03
C GLY A 10 -1.56 -6.88 5.28
N GLN A 11 -1.95 -6.21 6.36
CA GLN A 11 -3.36 -6.11 6.77
C GLN A 11 -4.25 -5.37 5.75
N LEU A 12 -3.79 -4.26 5.18
CA LEU A 12 -4.54 -3.54 4.14
C LEU A 12 -4.59 -4.36 2.85
N GLY A 13 -3.44 -4.90 2.42
CA GLY A 13 -3.34 -5.68 1.20
C GLY A 13 -4.19 -6.95 1.23
N SER A 14 -4.23 -7.66 2.37
CA SER A 14 -5.09 -8.84 2.53
C SER A 14 -6.57 -8.49 2.40
N SER A 15 -6.99 -7.32 2.88
CA SER A 15 -8.36 -6.82 2.71
C SER A 15 -8.68 -6.52 1.24
N VAL A 16 -7.72 -5.92 0.51
CA VAL A 16 -7.86 -5.70 -0.94
C VAL A 16 -8.01 -7.03 -1.69
N ILE A 17 -7.15 -8.01 -1.41
CA ILE A 17 -7.21 -9.33 -2.06
C ILE A 17 -8.52 -10.04 -1.73
N SER A 18 -8.98 -9.98 -0.49
CA SER A 18 -10.27 -10.53 -0.09
C SER A 18 -11.43 -9.96 -0.90
N GLN A 19 -11.41 -8.67 -1.21
CA GLN A 19 -12.43 -8.04 -2.05
C GLN A 19 -12.24 -8.37 -3.53
N LEU A 20 -11.02 -8.33 -4.07
CA LEU A 20 -10.74 -8.71 -5.46
C LEU A 20 -11.22 -10.13 -5.75
N ASN A 21 -11.04 -11.07 -4.82
CA ASN A 21 -11.56 -12.45 -4.94
C ASN A 21 -13.08 -12.54 -5.09
N LYS A 22 -13.83 -11.50 -4.66
CA LYS A 22 -15.29 -11.46 -4.79
C LYS A 22 -15.77 -10.81 -6.08
N VAL A 23 -15.02 -9.79 -6.58
CA VAL A 23 -15.46 -8.94 -7.67
C VAL A 23 -14.71 -9.16 -8.99
N SER A 24 -13.62 -9.92 -8.97
CA SER A 24 -12.77 -10.20 -10.13
C SER A 24 -12.44 -11.67 -10.26
N SER A 25 -12.14 -12.13 -11.47
CA SER A 25 -11.58 -13.47 -11.66
C SER A 25 -10.08 -13.49 -11.33
N LYS A 26 -9.59 -14.65 -10.88
CA LYS A 26 -8.20 -14.79 -10.38
C LYS A 26 -7.12 -14.61 -11.43
N ASP A 27 -7.47 -14.71 -12.70
CA ASP A 27 -6.60 -14.44 -13.84
C ASP A 27 -6.47 -12.95 -14.17
N GLN A 28 -7.18 -12.07 -13.45
CA GLN A 28 -7.16 -10.63 -13.64
C GLN A 28 -6.25 -9.90 -12.67
N PHE A 29 -5.75 -10.56 -11.65
CA PHE A 29 -4.81 -9.97 -10.70
C PHE A 29 -3.76 -10.97 -10.23
N ALA A 30 -2.60 -10.44 -9.83
CA ALA A 30 -1.49 -11.17 -9.24
C ALA A 30 -1.01 -10.46 -7.97
N ILE A 31 -0.29 -11.17 -7.13
CA ILE A 31 0.29 -10.67 -5.89
C ILE A 31 1.80 -10.55 -6.06
N PHE A 32 2.35 -9.40 -5.66
CA PHE A 32 3.78 -9.22 -5.52
C PHE A 32 4.20 -9.55 -4.09
N ALA A 33 5.19 -10.43 -3.93
CA ALA A 33 5.74 -10.82 -2.64
C ALA A 33 7.27 -10.91 -2.67
N ARG A 34 7.92 -10.57 -1.54
CA ARG A 34 9.36 -10.80 -1.33
C ARG A 34 9.66 -12.23 -0.89
N ASP A 35 8.74 -12.84 -0.18
CA ASP A 35 8.86 -14.17 0.43
C ASP A 35 7.68 -15.03 -0.02
N GLU A 36 8.01 -16.06 -0.80
CA GLU A 36 7.02 -17.00 -1.31
C GLU A 36 6.23 -17.69 -0.20
N LYS A 37 6.90 -17.99 0.93
CA LYS A 37 6.26 -18.65 2.07
C LYS A 37 5.12 -17.82 2.66
N LYS A 38 5.28 -16.48 2.69
CA LYS A 38 4.22 -15.58 3.16
C LYS A 38 3.05 -15.45 2.19
N ALA A 39 3.22 -15.87 0.95
CA ALA A 39 2.21 -15.83 -0.09
C ALA A 39 1.58 -17.22 -0.35
N THR A 40 2.00 -18.27 0.36
CA THR A 40 1.54 -19.67 0.15
C THR A 40 0.02 -19.77 0.19
N GLU A 41 -0.64 -19.13 1.14
CA GLU A 41 -2.10 -19.14 1.26
C GLU A 41 -2.80 -18.64 -0.03
N TYR A 42 -2.25 -17.63 -0.67
CA TYR A 42 -2.78 -17.08 -1.91
C TYR A 42 -2.50 -17.99 -3.10
N GLN A 43 -1.34 -18.62 -3.11
CA GLN A 43 -0.98 -19.61 -4.13
C GLN A 43 -1.92 -20.83 -4.07
N GLU A 44 -2.24 -21.33 -2.87
CA GLU A 44 -3.23 -22.38 -2.64
C GLU A 44 -4.63 -22.00 -3.10
N GLN A 45 -4.97 -20.72 -3.04
CA GLN A 45 -6.20 -20.18 -3.60
C GLN A 45 -6.18 -20.07 -5.13
N GLY A 46 -5.06 -20.37 -5.79
CA GLY A 46 -4.88 -20.27 -7.24
C GLY A 46 -4.64 -18.84 -7.74
N ILE A 47 -4.14 -17.95 -6.89
CA ILE A 47 -3.74 -16.58 -7.27
C ILE A 47 -2.27 -16.61 -7.73
N GLU A 48 -1.97 -15.93 -8.82
CA GLU A 48 -0.61 -15.82 -9.35
C GLU A 48 0.30 -15.01 -8.41
N ILE A 49 1.48 -15.55 -8.08
CA ILE A 49 2.48 -14.89 -7.25
C ILE A 49 3.65 -14.45 -8.12
N ARG A 50 4.01 -13.18 -8.00
CA ARG A 50 5.18 -12.56 -8.63
C ARG A 50 6.20 -12.23 -7.55
N LEU A 51 7.38 -12.85 -7.63
CA LEU A 51 8.44 -12.66 -6.64
C LEU A 51 9.37 -11.51 -7.04
N GLY A 52 9.75 -10.70 -6.05
CA GLY A 52 10.71 -9.61 -6.22
C GLY A 52 10.95 -8.84 -4.93
N ASP A 53 11.90 -7.92 -4.97
CA ASP A 53 12.25 -7.03 -3.87
C ASP A 53 12.40 -5.61 -4.39
N PHE A 54 11.77 -4.64 -3.74
CA PHE A 54 11.86 -3.22 -4.10
C PHE A 54 13.26 -2.64 -3.98
N ASN A 55 14.13 -3.28 -3.18
CA ASN A 55 15.55 -2.94 -3.08
C ASN A 55 16.41 -3.60 -4.18
N GLN A 56 15.86 -4.56 -4.94
CA GLN A 56 16.54 -5.27 -6.01
C GLN A 56 15.88 -5.01 -7.35
N ILE A 57 16.25 -3.90 -8.00
CA ILE A 57 15.64 -3.43 -9.26
C ILE A 57 15.59 -4.53 -10.32
N SER A 58 16.63 -5.37 -10.41
CA SER A 58 16.69 -6.48 -11.37
C SER A 58 15.57 -7.51 -11.22
N SER A 59 15.00 -7.65 -10.01
CA SER A 59 13.89 -8.57 -9.74
C SER A 59 12.54 -8.02 -10.22
N LEU A 60 12.40 -6.71 -10.38
CA LEU A 60 11.13 -6.06 -10.68
C LEU A 60 10.72 -6.25 -12.15
N GLY A 61 11.68 -6.32 -13.07
CA GLY A 61 11.41 -6.49 -14.50
C GLY A 61 10.55 -7.71 -14.79
N ASN A 62 10.97 -8.87 -14.30
CA ASN A 62 10.24 -10.12 -14.47
C ASN A 62 8.90 -10.12 -13.72
N ALA A 63 8.88 -9.55 -12.51
CA ALA A 63 7.65 -9.48 -11.72
C ALA A 63 6.56 -8.62 -12.38
N PHE A 64 6.95 -7.64 -13.20
CA PHE A 64 6.04 -6.68 -13.85
C PHE A 64 5.67 -7.04 -15.28
N GLU A 65 6.20 -8.14 -15.80
CA GLU A 65 5.91 -8.59 -17.16
C GLU A 65 4.41 -8.87 -17.36
N GLY A 66 3.79 -8.26 -18.38
CA GLY A 66 2.38 -8.42 -18.71
C GLY A 66 1.40 -7.69 -17.78
N ILE A 67 1.90 -6.95 -16.78
CA ILE A 67 1.08 -6.16 -15.87
C ILE A 67 0.64 -4.87 -16.54
N THR A 68 -0.63 -4.52 -16.41
CA THR A 68 -1.20 -3.29 -16.97
C THR A 68 -1.49 -2.23 -15.93
N LYS A 69 -1.82 -2.65 -14.70
CA LYS A 69 -2.08 -1.76 -13.56
C LYS A 69 -1.30 -2.25 -12.35
N LEU A 70 -0.78 -1.32 -11.56
CA LEU A 70 -0.04 -1.60 -10.34
C LEU A 70 -0.71 -0.92 -9.16
N LEU A 71 -1.13 -1.70 -8.17
CA LEU A 71 -1.50 -1.17 -6.86
C LEU A 71 -0.25 -1.19 -5.98
N LEU A 72 0.32 -0.01 -5.77
CA LEU A 72 1.45 0.21 -4.88
C LEU A 72 0.95 0.57 -3.48
N ILE A 73 0.84 -0.43 -2.61
CA ILE A 73 0.60 -0.21 -1.19
C ILE A 73 1.91 0.25 -0.55
N SER A 74 1.89 1.40 0.09
CA SER A 74 3.06 2.03 0.67
C SER A 74 3.74 1.15 1.72
N THR A 75 5.08 1.11 1.70
CA THR A 75 5.87 0.36 2.68
C THR A 75 6.04 1.16 3.99
N MET A 76 6.40 0.46 5.08
CA MET A 76 6.70 1.06 6.38
C MET A 76 8.22 1.23 6.61
N GLU A 77 9.03 0.99 5.59
CA GLU A 77 10.49 1.06 5.66
C GLU A 77 10.99 2.52 5.68
N PHE A 78 12.13 2.77 6.34
CA PHE A 78 12.73 4.12 6.37
C PHE A 78 13.18 4.60 4.97
N ASN A 79 13.59 3.68 4.10
CA ASN A 79 13.95 3.97 2.72
C ASN A 79 12.75 3.87 1.76
N ARG A 80 11.53 4.09 2.27
CA ARG A 80 10.28 4.01 1.51
C ARG A 80 10.34 4.72 0.17
N PHE A 81 10.83 5.95 0.14
CA PHE A 81 10.87 6.72 -1.10
C PHE A 81 11.75 6.05 -2.17
N GLU A 82 12.95 5.57 -1.81
CA GLU A 82 13.83 4.88 -2.73
C GLU A 82 13.21 3.57 -3.27
N GLN A 83 12.55 2.81 -2.39
CA GLN A 83 11.81 1.62 -2.79
C GLN A 83 10.70 1.95 -3.78
N HIS A 84 9.89 2.96 -3.48
CA HIS A 84 8.81 3.38 -4.37
C HIS A 84 9.34 3.93 -5.70
N LYS A 85 10.44 4.67 -5.69
CA LYS A 85 11.11 5.15 -6.89
C LYS A 85 11.53 3.98 -7.79
N ASN A 86 12.18 2.96 -7.23
CA ASN A 86 12.57 1.75 -7.96
C ASN A 86 11.36 1.08 -8.62
N VAL A 87 10.25 0.97 -7.88
CA VAL A 87 8.99 0.38 -8.38
C VAL A 87 8.41 1.22 -9.52
N ILE A 88 8.35 2.53 -9.39
CA ILE A 88 7.78 3.45 -10.40
C ILE A 88 8.62 3.41 -11.68
N ASP A 89 9.95 3.44 -11.55
CA ASP A 89 10.87 3.35 -12.69
C ASP A 89 10.73 1.99 -13.42
N ALA A 90 10.68 0.89 -12.66
CA ALA A 90 10.46 -0.43 -13.22
C ALA A 90 9.08 -0.56 -13.88
N ALA A 91 8.03 -0.01 -13.29
CA ALA A 91 6.69 0.00 -13.86
C ALA A 91 6.65 0.74 -15.20
N LYS A 92 7.34 1.87 -15.30
CA LYS A 92 7.48 2.62 -16.53
C LYS A 92 8.20 1.82 -17.62
N ILE A 93 9.30 1.17 -17.29
CA ILE A 93 10.08 0.32 -18.21
C ILE A 93 9.25 -0.88 -18.68
N ALA A 94 8.49 -1.52 -17.78
CA ALA A 94 7.63 -2.66 -18.11
C ALA A 94 6.38 -2.28 -18.92
N GLY A 95 6.12 -0.98 -19.10
CA GLY A 95 4.97 -0.49 -19.87
C GLY A 95 3.64 -0.56 -19.11
N ILE A 96 3.67 -0.62 -17.78
CA ILE A 96 2.47 -0.44 -16.94
C ILE A 96 1.84 0.89 -17.28
N LYS A 97 0.50 0.93 -17.34
CA LYS A 97 -0.23 2.12 -17.77
C LYS A 97 -0.71 2.98 -16.61
N HIS A 98 -1.04 2.34 -15.49
CA HIS A 98 -1.69 3.02 -14.38
C HIS A 98 -1.12 2.55 -13.03
N ILE A 99 -0.72 3.50 -12.20
CA ILE A 99 -0.34 3.25 -10.80
C ILE A 99 -1.45 3.74 -9.88
N ILE A 100 -1.91 2.86 -9.00
CA ILE A 100 -2.77 3.20 -7.88
C ILE A 100 -1.87 3.21 -6.64
N TYR A 101 -1.75 4.33 -5.96
CA TYR A 101 -0.86 4.48 -4.81
C TYR A 101 -1.63 4.75 -3.53
N THR A 102 -1.34 4.00 -2.47
CA THR A 102 -1.89 4.27 -1.15
C THR A 102 -0.99 5.25 -0.40
N GLY A 103 -1.42 6.48 -0.35
CA GLY A 103 -0.77 7.58 0.36
C GLY A 103 -1.42 7.85 1.73
N LEU A 104 -1.26 9.06 2.22
CA LEU A 104 -1.70 9.48 3.53
C LEU A 104 -2.52 10.76 3.45
N ALA A 105 -3.69 10.76 4.13
CA ALA A 105 -4.58 11.92 4.24
C ALA A 105 -4.08 12.86 5.35
N ILE A 106 -3.16 13.76 5.00
CA ILE A 106 -2.74 14.89 5.85
C ILE A 106 -3.07 16.16 5.09
N GLN A 107 -3.72 17.11 5.74
CA GLN A 107 -4.15 18.36 5.13
C GLN A 107 -2.94 19.22 4.70
N ASP A 108 -1.97 19.37 5.58
CA ASP A 108 -0.73 20.13 5.33
C ASP A 108 0.45 19.42 5.99
N ILE A 109 1.30 18.79 5.17
CA ILE A 109 2.49 18.11 5.66
C ILE A 109 3.57 19.10 6.11
N GLU A 110 3.62 20.30 5.53
CA GLU A 110 4.66 21.28 5.83
C GLU A 110 4.60 21.78 7.27
N THR A 111 3.39 21.90 7.83
CA THR A 111 3.15 22.31 9.21
C THR A 111 2.94 21.15 10.19
N SER A 112 2.99 19.91 9.70
CA SER A 112 2.73 18.72 10.50
C SER A 112 3.93 18.32 11.37
N ASN A 113 3.67 17.98 12.63
CA ASN A 113 4.68 17.42 13.54
C ASN A 113 5.21 16.04 13.12
N VAL A 114 4.51 15.36 12.20
CA VAL A 114 4.93 14.06 11.64
C VAL A 114 5.60 14.19 10.25
N LYS A 115 5.96 15.40 9.84
CA LYS A 115 6.56 15.68 8.53
C LYS A 115 7.74 14.77 8.23
N GLU A 116 8.72 14.67 9.11
CA GLU A 116 9.92 13.86 8.89
C GLU A 116 9.60 12.40 8.60
N LEU A 117 8.60 11.85 9.29
CA LEU A 117 8.18 10.46 9.13
C LEU A 117 7.35 10.22 7.87
N MET A 118 6.55 11.21 7.48
CA MET A 118 5.48 11.04 6.48
C MET A 118 5.77 11.73 5.15
N GLN A 119 6.80 12.60 5.07
CA GLN A 119 7.16 13.33 3.85
C GLN A 119 7.33 12.42 2.64
N SER A 120 7.90 11.24 2.84
CA SER A 120 8.15 10.27 1.78
C SER A 120 6.88 9.81 1.03
N HIS A 121 5.69 9.90 1.63
CA HIS A 121 4.44 9.65 0.91
C HIS A 121 4.18 10.73 -0.15
N PHE A 122 4.39 11.99 0.20
CA PHE A 122 4.18 13.14 -0.69
C PHE A 122 5.26 13.21 -1.76
N ASP A 123 6.50 12.85 -1.43
CA ASP A 123 7.59 12.74 -2.40
C ASP A 123 7.32 11.63 -3.43
N THR A 124 6.76 10.49 -2.98
CA THR A 124 6.30 9.42 -3.86
C THR A 124 5.19 9.90 -4.81
N GLU A 125 4.18 10.62 -4.30
CA GLU A 125 3.11 11.18 -5.13
C GLU A 125 3.68 12.13 -6.21
N LYS A 126 4.59 13.04 -5.83
CA LYS A 126 5.27 13.94 -6.77
C LYS A 126 6.06 13.16 -7.83
N TYR A 127 6.74 12.09 -7.42
CA TYR A 127 7.51 11.25 -8.34
C TYR A 127 6.60 10.51 -9.33
N ILE A 128 5.46 9.98 -8.85
CA ILE A 128 4.45 9.36 -9.73
C ILE A 128 3.91 10.38 -10.74
N GLN A 129 3.54 11.58 -10.30
CA GLN A 129 3.06 12.66 -11.17
C GLN A 129 4.07 13.02 -12.27
N ALA A 130 5.35 13.04 -11.93
CA ALA A 130 6.43 13.33 -12.88
C ALA A 130 6.78 12.15 -13.80
N SER A 131 6.32 10.94 -13.52
CA SER A 131 6.68 9.73 -14.27
C SER A 131 6.08 9.65 -15.66
N GLY A 132 4.94 10.32 -15.89
CA GLY A 132 4.15 10.23 -17.11
C GLY A 132 3.20 9.03 -17.16
N LEU A 133 3.08 8.26 -16.09
CA LEU A 133 2.08 7.19 -15.96
C LEU A 133 0.73 7.79 -15.53
N ASP A 134 -0.36 7.15 -15.93
CA ASP A 134 -1.65 7.44 -15.32
C ASP A 134 -1.64 7.04 -13.85
N PHE A 135 -2.33 7.79 -13.00
CA PHE A 135 -2.30 7.50 -11.57
C PHE A 135 -3.64 7.77 -10.87
N THR A 136 -3.79 7.08 -9.75
CA THR A 136 -4.84 7.34 -8.74
C THR A 136 -4.19 7.34 -7.35
N PHE A 137 -4.39 8.41 -6.58
CA PHE A 137 -3.95 8.46 -5.19
C PHE A 137 -5.11 8.13 -4.25
N VAL A 138 -4.95 7.06 -3.48
CA VAL A 138 -5.85 6.69 -2.39
C VAL A 138 -5.20 7.14 -1.09
N ARG A 139 -5.59 8.28 -0.58
CA ARG A 139 -5.03 8.84 0.65
C ARG A 139 -5.78 8.30 1.86
N ASN A 140 -5.16 7.32 2.50
CA ASN A 140 -5.73 6.66 3.67
C ASN A 140 -5.65 7.56 4.90
N THR A 141 -6.68 7.48 5.73
CA THR A 141 -6.71 8.06 7.07
C THR A 141 -6.18 7.08 8.12
N MET A 142 -6.32 7.41 9.39
CA MET A 142 -5.94 6.52 10.50
C MET A 142 -6.85 5.28 10.54
N TYR A 143 -6.27 4.16 10.91
CA TYR A 143 -6.98 2.90 10.99
C TYR A 143 -7.61 2.70 12.37
N THR A 144 -8.94 2.50 12.41
CA THR A 144 -9.66 2.20 13.66
C THR A 144 -9.12 0.94 14.33
N ASP A 145 -8.81 -0.08 13.54
CA ASP A 145 -8.26 -1.36 14.01
C ASP A 145 -6.79 -1.30 14.45
N ALA A 146 -6.13 -0.13 14.31
CA ALA A 146 -4.82 0.13 14.91
C ALA A 146 -4.91 0.75 16.33
N ILE A 147 -6.08 1.22 16.75
CA ILE A 147 -6.24 1.86 18.07
C ILE A 147 -5.76 0.99 19.23
N PRO A 148 -6.05 -0.32 19.30
CA PRO A 148 -5.54 -1.16 20.39
C PRO A 148 -4.01 -1.15 20.52
N GLN A 149 -3.30 -1.06 19.38
CA GLN A 149 -1.83 -0.97 19.36
C GLN A 149 -1.32 0.39 19.85
N ILE A 150 -2.08 1.46 19.60
CA ILE A 150 -1.73 2.83 20.00
C ILE A 150 -1.94 3.02 21.51
N VAL A 151 -3.06 2.52 22.05
CA VAL A 151 -3.42 2.71 23.45
C VAL A 151 -2.76 1.69 24.39
N GLY A 152 -2.31 0.55 23.88
CA GLY A 152 -1.62 -0.51 24.64
C GLY A 152 -2.57 -1.41 25.43
N GLU A 153 -2.01 -2.52 25.92
CA GLU A 153 -2.77 -3.56 26.61
C GLU A 153 -3.28 -3.13 28.00
N THR A 154 -2.57 -2.19 28.63
CA THR A 154 -2.89 -1.71 29.99
C THR A 154 -3.90 -0.57 30.02
N VAL A 155 -4.51 -0.24 28.89
CA VAL A 155 -5.41 0.93 28.75
C VAL A 155 -6.54 0.96 29.77
N PHE A 156 -7.09 -0.18 30.17
CA PHE A 156 -8.17 -0.28 31.14
C PHE A 156 -7.72 -0.01 32.58
N ASP A 157 -6.42 -0.17 32.87
CA ASP A 157 -5.83 0.07 34.20
C ASP A 157 -5.24 1.48 34.30
N THR A 158 -4.63 1.98 33.22
CA THR A 158 -3.86 3.24 33.22
C THR A 158 -4.59 4.41 32.58
N GLY A 159 -5.67 4.15 31.84
CA GLY A 159 -6.35 5.14 31.01
C GLY A 159 -5.56 5.50 29.74
N ILE A 160 -6.11 6.44 28.97
CA ILE A 160 -5.52 6.93 27.71
C ILE A 160 -4.98 8.35 27.94
N TYR A 161 -3.69 8.52 27.66
CA TYR A 161 -3.03 9.82 27.65
C TYR A 161 -2.65 10.19 26.21
N LEU A 162 -3.45 11.07 25.60
CA LEU A 162 -3.20 11.59 24.27
C LEU A 162 -3.17 13.13 24.30
N SER A 163 -2.16 13.72 23.71
CA SER A 163 -1.97 15.17 23.62
C SER A 163 -2.78 15.81 22.46
N GLY A 164 -3.93 15.23 22.14
CA GLY A 164 -4.73 15.64 20.97
C GLY A 164 -5.60 16.87 21.14
N GLY A 165 -5.82 17.36 22.36
CA GLY A 165 -6.73 18.46 22.65
C GLY A 165 -8.12 18.21 22.08
N GLU A 166 -8.69 19.23 21.41
CA GLU A 166 -9.98 19.15 20.69
C GLU A 166 -9.85 18.66 19.24
N GLY A 167 -8.67 18.16 18.84
CA GLY A 167 -8.42 17.68 17.50
C GLY A 167 -9.30 16.48 17.14
N LYS A 168 -9.80 16.46 15.89
CA LYS A 168 -10.60 15.37 15.35
C LYS A 168 -9.78 14.63 14.30
N VAL A 169 -9.74 13.31 14.41
CA VAL A 169 -9.09 12.44 13.44
C VAL A 169 -10.16 11.55 12.80
N PRO A 170 -10.29 11.54 11.49
CA PRO A 170 -11.17 10.58 10.83
C PRO A 170 -10.52 9.19 10.91
N TYR A 171 -11.31 8.20 11.30
CA TYR A 171 -10.88 6.80 11.35
C TYR A 171 -11.72 5.96 10.41
N ALA A 172 -11.10 4.94 9.80
CA ALA A 172 -11.78 3.92 9.03
C ALA A 172 -11.14 2.55 9.26
N LEU A 173 -11.90 1.48 9.09
CA LEU A 173 -11.36 0.13 9.18
C LEU A 173 -10.51 -0.18 7.95
N ARG A 174 -9.38 -0.88 8.12
CA ARG A 174 -8.58 -1.36 6.99
C ARG A 174 -9.39 -2.20 6.01
N ARG A 175 -10.35 -2.98 6.52
CA ARG A 175 -11.25 -3.77 5.69
C ARG A 175 -12.06 -2.89 4.74
N GLU A 176 -12.67 -1.81 5.25
CA GLU A 176 -13.47 -0.89 4.44
C GLU A 176 -12.61 -0.15 3.41
N MET A 177 -11.41 0.27 3.81
CA MET A 177 -10.44 0.87 2.89
C MET A 177 -10.00 -0.13 1.81
N GLY A 178 -9.75 -1.39 2.18
CA GLY A 178 -9.41 -2.44 1.23
C GLY A 178 -10.53 -2.70 0.23
N GLU A 179 -11.78 -2.73 0.69
CA GLU A 179 -12.96 -2.85 -0.17
C GLU A 179 -13.06 -1.66 -1.15
N ALA A 180 -12.85 -0.44 -0.67
CA ALA A 180 -12.89 0.76 -1.52
C ALA A 180 -11.76 0.79 -2.56
N ILE A 181 -10.56 0.32 -2.22
CA ILE A 181 -9.42 0.27 -3.13
C ILE A 181 -9.62 -0.76 -4.24
N ALA A 182 -10.29 -1.88 -3.94
CA ALA A 182 -10.47 -3.00 -4.87
C ALA A 182 -11.63 -2.81 -5.85
N ASN A 183 -12.58 -1.90 -5.57
CA ASN A 183 -13.72 -1.56 -6.43
C ASN A 183 -13.40 -0.41 -7.37
#